data_d48a0f7670eff2b291c0ac6d2a86bf4a
#
_entry.id   d48a0f7670eff2b291c0ac6d2a86bf4a
#
_cell.length_a   1.000
_cell.length_b   1.000
_cell.length_c   1.000
_cell.angle_alpha   90.00
_cell.angle_beta   90.00
_cell.angle_gamma   90.00
#
_symmetry.space_group_name_H-M   'P 1'
#
loop_
_entity.id
_entity.type
_entity.pdbx_description
1 polymer ?
#
loop_
_entity_poly.entity_id
_entity_poly.type
_entity_poly.pdbx_seq_one_letter_code
_entity_poly.pdbx_strand_id
1 'polypeptide(L)'
;MRSKLLLICLFIFAQNSFSAAKIETWNTDKGSRVYYVHTRGLPMVDIQVVFAAGSAYDGKQFGVSELTSSMLETGAGNWNADEIAQRFENVGAQFAVGSSVDRAWLSLRTLTKPELFNEALITMQTILTSPTFNQHDFDREKNRTLAGLKHREESPGAQASIAFNKALYGDHPYAHPGTGFIETVQKFGVEDLRNFYQQYYVAANAMVVIVGDLTQQQAKETAKTLLKDLPVGTTPEPPPPVLMPAKGKYQHIEFESTQTHVLSGLPGMHRKDQDYFPLYVGNHILGGSGLVSKLFKEIREKRGLAYSANSYFLPYYRKGPFRMSLQTRNDQAPKALEVLNQTIRDYVKQGPTEQELIAAKKNIKGGFVMRFDTNSKLTSYVSMIGFYQLPLDYLETFPEKVDAVTVESIRDAFQRRIKPELLQTIAVGKSEK
;
A
#
# COMPACT_ATOMS: atom_id res chain seq x y z
N MET A 1 -6.91 -73.32 16.44
CA MET A 1 -6.10 -72.47 15.58
C MET A 1 -6.96 -71.28 15.11
N ARG A 2 -6.82 -70.10 15.71
CA ARG A 2 -7.55 -68.89 15.34
C ARG A 2 -6.57 -67.93 14.67
N SER A 3 -6.75 -67.76 13.36
CA SER A 3 -5.99 -66.85 12.52
C SER A 3 -6.44 -65.41 12.81
N LYS A 4 -5.55 -64.54 13.31
CA LYS A 4 -5.79 -63.10 13.48
C LYS A 4 -5.41 -62.42 12.18
N LEU A 5 -6.42 -61.95 11.43
CA LEU A 5 -6.25 -61.07 10.30
C LEU A 5 -5.92 -59.66 10.79
N LEU A 6 -4.73 -59.20 10.58
CA LEU A 6 -4.30 -57.83 10.89
C LEU A 6 -4.70 -56.91 9.72
N LEU A 7 -5.73 -56.09 9.91
CA LEU A 7 -6.14 -55.06 8.93
C LEU A 7 -5.22 -53.85 9.12
N ILE A 8 -4.27 -53.66 8.23
CA ILE A 8 -3.43 -52.46 8.15
C ILE A 8 -4.23 -51.40 7.36
N CYS A 9 -4.86 -50.45 8.08
CA CYS A 9 -5.42 -49.25 7.47
C CYS A 9 -4.27 -48.30 7.10
N LEU A 10 -3.91 -48.28 5.82
CA LEU A 10 -3.05 -47.23 5.26
C LEU A 10 -3.84 -45.90 5.24
N PHE A 11 -3.61 -45.04 6.23
CA PHE A 11 -4.01 -43.64 6.17
C PHE A 11 -3.09 -42.95 5.14
N ILE A 12 -3.56 -42.85 3.90
CA ILE A 12 -2.96 -41.95 2.92
C ILE A 12 -3.33 -40.50 3.38
N PHE A 13 -2.42 -39.87 4.12
CA PHE A 13 -2.45 -38.43 4.28
C PHE A 13 -2.24 -37.81 2.91
N ALA A 14 -3.32 -37.48 2.21
CA ALA A 14 -3.26 -36.54 1.10
C ALA A 14 -2.75 -35.22 1.70
N GLN A 15 -1.46 -34.98 1.59
CA GLN A 15 -0.91 -33.64 1.76
C GLN A 15 -1.55 -32.81 0.64
N ASN A 16 -2.63 -32.11 0.96
CA ASN A 16 -3.09 -31.00 0.17
C ASN A 16 -1.96 -29.96 0.21
N SER A 17 -0.98 -30.13 -0.65
CA SER A 17 -0.06 -29.07 -1.01
C SER A 17 -0.93 -27.94 -1.53
N PHE A 18 -1.10 -26.87 -0.73
CA PHE A 18 -1.65 -25.62 -1.20
C PHE A 18 -0.70 -25.16 -2.33
N SER A 19 -1.02 -25.54 -3.56
CA SER A 19 -0.34 -24.98 -4.71
C SER A 19 -0.72 -23.51 -4.71
N ALA A 20 0.20 -22.67 -4.32
CA ALA A 20 0.02 -21.22 -4.47
C ALA A 20 -0.33 -20.96 -5.94
N ALA A 21 -1.31 -20.10 -6.17
CA ALA A 21 -1.81 -19.86 -7.52
C ALA A 21 -0.68 -19.34 -8.40
N LYS A 22 -0.30 -20.12 -9.43
CA LYS A 22 0.83 -19.82 -10.33
C LYS A 22 0.60 -18.49 -11.05
N ILE A 23 1.51 -17.55 -10.87
CA ILE A 23 1.48 -16.28 -11.60
C ILE A 23 2.11 -16.50 -12.98
N GLU A 24 1.32 -16.29 -14.03
CA GLU A 24 1.79 -16.25 -15.41
C GLU A 24 1.99 -14.80 -15.84
N THR A 25 2.98 -14.54 -16.68
CA THR A 25 3.28 -13.17 -17.13
C THR A 25 3.70 -13.14 -18.59
N TRP A 26 3.35 -12.03 -19.26
CA TRP A 26 3.78 -11.72 -20.62
C TRP A 26 3.75 -10.19 -20.84
N ASN A 27 4.33 -9.75 -21.94
CA ASN A 27 4.23 -8.36 -22.40
C ASN A 27 3.27 -8.27 -23.59
N THR A 28 2.54 -7.16 -23.69
CA THR A 28 1.77 -6.81 -24.90
C THR A 28 2.69 -6.21 -25.96
N ASP A 29 2.19 -6.10 -27.20
CA ASP A 29 2.93 -5.49 -28.32
C ASP A 29 3.31 -4.02 -28.06
N LYS A 30 2.57 -3.33 -27.19
CA LYS A 30 2.81 -1.94 -26.76
C LYS A 30 3.72 -1.83 -25.52
N GLY A 31 4.29 -2.94 -25.04
CA GLY A 31 5.22 -2.98 -23.91
C GLY A 31 4.58 -3.06 -22.52
N SER A 32 3.25 -3.11 -22.43
CA SER A 32 2.56 -3.27 -21.13
C SER A 32 2.81 -4.66 -20.56
N ARG A 33 3.06 -4.74 -19.25
CA ARG A 33 3.24 -6.00 -18.53
C ARG A 33 1.89 -6.57 -18.09
N VAL A 34 1.68 -7.88 -18.27
CA VAL A 34 0.48 -8.56 -17.81
C VAL A 34 0.84 -9.66 -16.83
N TYR A 35 0.10 -9.73 -15.73
CA TYR A 35 0.18 -10.76 -14.71
C TYR A 35 -1.18 -11.43 -14.60
N TYR A 36 -1.20 -12.74 -14.70
CA TYR A 36 -2.43 -13.51 -14.71
C TYR A 36 -2.36 -14.66 -13.71
N VAL A 37 -3.47 -14.87 -13.01
CA VAL A 37 -3.66 -16.01 -12.11
C VAL A 37 -5.04 -16.60 -12.38
N HIS A 38 -5.06 -17.86 -12.82
CA HIS A 38 -6.30 -18.62 -12.93
C HIS A 38 -6.77 -19.08 -11.56
N THR A 39 -8.01 -18.74 -11.21
CA THR A 39 -8.68 -19.26 -10.01
C THR A 39 -9.99 -19.91 -10.39
N ARG A 40 -10.24 -21.11 -9.86
CA ARG A 40 -11.47 -21.88 -10.07
C ARG A 40 -12.40 -21.68 -8.86
N GLY A 41 -13.68 -21.87 -9.06
CA GLY A 41 -14.68 -21.93 -7.98
C GLY A 41 -15.82 -20.94 -8.14
N LEU A 42 -15.54 -19.68 -8.43
CA LEU A 42 -16.57 -18.68 -8.70
C LEU A 42 -16.40 -18.13 -10.13
N PRO A 43 -17.50 -17.99 -10.91
CA PRO A 43 -17.44 -17.47 -12.27
C PRO A 43 -17.29 -15.94 -12.25
N MET A 44 -16.17 -15.48 -11.71
CA MET A 44 -15.85 -14.05 -11.57
C MET A 44 -14.36 -13.77 -11.75
N VAL A 45 -14.05 -12.52 -12.08
CA VAL A 45 -12.70 -12.04 -12.31
C VAL A 45 -12.50 -10.68 -11.66
N ASP A 46 -11.32 -10.50 -11.10
CA ASP A 46 -10.77 -9.21 -10.65
C ASP A 46 -9.69 -8.77 -11.64
N ILE A 47 -9.81 -7.55 -12.15
CA ILE A 47 -8.86 -6.94 -13.08
C ILE A 47 -8.36 -5.63 -12.47
N GLN A 48 -7.05 -5.38 -12.58
CA GLN A 48 -6.49 -4.09 -12.18
C GLN A 48 -5.51 -3.61 -13.25
N VAL A 49 -5.68 -2.35 -13.68
CA VAL A 49 -4.68 -1.66 -14.52
C VAL A 49 -3.96 -0.66 -13.64
N VAL A 50 -2.63 -0.75 -13.60
CA VAL A 50 -1.76 0.00 -12.69
C VAL A 50 -0.74 0.80 -13.48
N PHE A 51 -0.50 2.02 -13.04
CA PHE A 51 0.47 2.94 -13.63
C PHE A 51 1.44 3.46 -12.55
N ALA A 52 2.69 3.72 -12.91
CA ALA A 52 3.58 4.54 -12.10
C ALA A 52 3.15 6.01 -12.28
N ALA A 53 2.12 6.40 -11.54
CA ALA A 53 1.39 7.66 -11.66
C ALA A 53 0.82 8.10 -10.29
N GLY A 54 1.50 7.76 -9.20
CA GLY A 54 1.12 8.20 -7.86
C GLY A 54 1.68 9.58 -7.52
N SER A 55 1.49 10.01 -6.27
CA SER A 55 1.90 11.35 -5.84
C SER A 55 3.41 11.61 -5.95
N ALA A 56 4.23 10.56 -5.99
CA ALA A 56 5.67 10.72 -6.27
C ALA A 56 5.99 11.31 -7.65
N TYR A 57 5.00 11.37 -8.53
CA TYR A 57 5.11 11.92 -9.88
C TYR A 57 4.41 13.29 -10.04
N ASP A 58 3.92 13.87 -8.97
CA ASP A 58 3.25 15.19 -8.97
C ASP A 58 4.15 16.37 -9.38
N GLY A 59 5.47 16.17 -9.36
CA GLY A 59 6.42 17.24 -9.58
C GLY A 59 6.25 18.35 -8.53
N LYS A 60 5.84 19.56 -8.97
CA LYS A 60 5.49 20.70 -8.11
C LYS A 60 3.98 20.90 -7.97
N GLN A 61 3.18 20.10 -8.67
CA GLN A 61 1.72 20.18 -8.68
C GLN A 61 1.14 19.18 -7.66
N PHE A 62 1.50 19.33 -6.38
CA PHE A 62 1.12 18.41 -5.32
C PHE A 62 -0.39 18.20 -5.24
N GLY A 63 -0.84 16.95 -5.45
CA GLY A 63 -2.24 16.54 -5.47
C GLY A 63 -2.80 16.28 -6.88
N VAL A 64 -2.03 16.55 -7.95
CA VAL A 64 -2.53 16.38 -9.33
C VAL A 64 -2.81 14.91 -9.65
N SER A 65 -1.98 13.97 -9.19
CA SER A 65 -2.18 12.54 -9.39
C SER A 65 -3.48 12.02 -8.77
N GLU A 66 -3.75 12.43 -7.55
CA GLU A 66 -4.96 12.03 -6.81
C GLU A 66 -6.22 12.60 -7.49
N LEU A 67 -6.22 13.90 -7.81
CA LEU A 67 -7.35 14.54 -8.47
C LEU A 67 -7.57 14.00 -9.88
N THR A 68 -6.50 13.73 -10.64
CA THR A 68 -6.59 13.08 -11.96
C THR A 68 -7.24 11.70 -11.84
N SER A 69 -6.81 10.89 -10.87
CA SER A 69 -7.37 9.57 -10.63
C SER A 69 -8.87 9.65 -10.30
N SER A 70 -9.27 10.56 -9.41
CA SER A 70 -10.68 10.76 -9.03
C SER A 70 -11.56 11.21 -10.20
N MET A 71 -11.00 11.98 -11.14
CA MET A 71 -11.73 12.46 -12.30
C MET A 71 -12.00 11.39 -13.36
N LEU A 72 -11.32 10.24 -13.34
CA LEU A 72 -11.52 9.20 -14.36
C LEU A 72 -12.96 8.63 -14.36
N GLU A 73 -13.61 8.57 -13.21
CA GLU A 73 -14.97 8.04 -13.10
C GLU A 73 -16.08 9.09 -13.24
N THR A 74 -15.71 10.36 -13.48
CA THR A 74 -16.70 11.44 -13.58
C THR A 74 -17.27 11.65 -14.98
N GLY A 75 -16.63 11.04 -16.00
CA GLY A 75 -17.12 11.06 -17.37
C GLY A 75 -16.14 10.41 -18.35
N ALA A 76 -16.63 9.63 -19.29
CA ALA A 76 -15.80 8.94 -20.28
C ALA A 76 -16.58 8.71 -21.60
N GLY A 77 -15.94 8.98 -22.73
CA GLY A 77 -16.60 8.93 -24.02
C GLY A 77 -17.81 9.86 -24.06
N ASN A 78 -18.99 9.29 -24.22
CA ASN A 78 -20.26 10.02 -24.21
C ASN A 78 -21.03 9.85 -22.88
N TRP A 79 -20.44 9.22 -21.86
CA TRP A 79 -21.10 8.92 -20.59
C TRP A 79 -20.68 9.90 -19.51
N ASN A 80 -21.67 10.36 -18.74
CA ASN A 80 -21.45 11.08 -17.49
C ASN A 80 -21.25 10.10 -16.30
N ALA A 81 -21.02 10.63 -15.10
CA ALA A 81 -20.77 9.83 -13.90
C ALA A 81 -21.93 8.86 -13.57
N ASP A 82 -23.18 9.33 -13.67
CA ASP A 82 -24.36 8.52 -13.34
C ASP A 82 -24.53 7.38 -14.35
N GLU A 83 -24.33 7.67 -15.64
CA GLU A 83 -24.37 6.66 -16.69
C GLU A 83 -23.27 5.61 -16.53
N ILE A 84 -22.07 6.01 -16.16
CA ILE A 84 -20.95 5.09 -15.82
C ILE A 84 -21.34 4.19 -14.64
N ALA A 85 -21.84 4.77 -13.55
CA ALA A 85 -22.28 4.02 -12.38
C ALA A 85 -23.38 3.02 -12.74
N GLN A 86 -24.41 3.46 -13.48
CA GLN A 86 -25.51 2.60 -13.91
C GLN A 86 -25.06 1.45 -14.82
N ARG A 87 -24.07 1.65 -15.70
CA ARG A 87 -23.53 0.60 -16.55
C ARG A 87 -22.87 -0.52 -15.74
N PHE A 88 -22.13 -0.20 -14.68
CA PHE A 88 -21.56 -1.20 -13.78
C PHE A 88 -22.65 -1.87 -12.92
N GLU A 89 -23.58 -1.12 -12.37
CA GLU A 89 -24.69 -1.64 -11.56
C GLU A 89 -25.56 -2.61 -12.34
N ASN A 90 -25.90 -2.31 -13.58
CA ASN A 90 -26.73 -3.16 -14.45
C ASN A 90 -26.13 -4.55 -14.68
N VAL A 91 -24.82 -4.70 -14.59
CA VAL A 91 -24.13 -5.98 -14.76
C VAL A 91 -23.58 -6.55 -13.44
N GLY A 92 -23.91 -5.92 -12.31
CA GLY A 92 -23.44 -6.33 -10.99
C GLY A 92 -21.91 -6.23 -10.83
N ALA A 93 -21.25 -5.36 -11.59
CA ALA A 93 -19.82 -5.15 -11.51
C ALA A 93 -19.45 -4.10 -10.46
N GLN A 94 -18.25 -4.22 -9.90
CA GLN A 94 -17.67 -3.25 -8.99
C GLN A 94 -16.47 -2.60 -9.67
N PHE A 95 -16.47 -1.29 -9.76
CA PHE A 95 -15.40 -0.51 -10.32
C PHE A 95 -14.88 0.49 -9.28
N ALA A 96 -13.58 0.73 -9.27
CA ALA A 96 -12.98 1.77 -8.45
C ALA A 96 -11.67 2.26 -9.07
N VAL A 97 -11.35 3.50 -8.80
CA VAL A 97 -10.06 4.13 -9.11
C VAL A 97 -9.33 4.45 -7.81
N GLY A 98 -8.01 4.63 -7.89
CA GLY A 98 -7.25 5.04 -6.72
C GLY A 98 -5.83 5.47 -7.06
N SER A 99 -5.23 6.16 -6.10
CA SER A 99 -3.86 6.62 -6.15
C SER A 99 -3.15 6.35 -4.82
N SER A 100 -1.84 6.26 -4.86
CA SER A 100 -0.97 6.13 -3.69
C SER A 100 0.33 6.88 -3.96
N VAL A 101 1.36 6.68 -3.13
CA VAL A 101 2.64 7.35 -3.33
C VAL A 101 3.28 6.99 -4.68
N ASP A 102 3.37 5.69 -5.01
CA ASP A 102 4.11 5.24 -6.21
C ASP A 102 3.21 5.03 -7.43
N ARG A 103 1.92 4.79 -7.27
CA ARG A 103 1.06 4.27 -8.34
C ARG A 103 -0.37 4.78 -8.29
N ALA A 104 -0.99 4.83 -9.46
CA ALA A 104 -2.43 4.96 -9.63
C ALA A 104 -2.98 3.68 -10.28
N TRP A 105 -4.28 3.38 -10.07
CA TRP A 105 -4.91 2.18 -10.62
C TRP A 105 -6.39 2.36 -10.89
N LEU A 106 -6.88 1.55 -11.82
CA LEU A 106 -8.29 1.27 -12.04
C LEU A 106 -8.51 -0.21 -11.70
N SER A 107 -9.58 -0.55 -11.01
CA SER A 107 -9.94 -1.92 -10.64
C SER A 107 -11.36 -2.24 -11.04
N LEU A 108 -11.57 -3.46 -11.52
CA LEU A 108 -12.86 -4.00 -11.93
C LEU A 108 -13.03 -5.40 -11.35
N ARG A 109 -14.16 -5.65 -10.70
CA ARG A 109 -14.64 -6.99 -10.37
C ARG A 109 -15.93 -7.23 -11.11
N THR A 110 -16.04 -8.35 -11.83
CA THR A 110 -17.24 -8.70 -12.58
C THR A 110 -17.39 -10.22 -12.70
N LEU A 111 -18.59 -10.65 -13.08
CA LEU A 111 -18.83 -12.05 -13.44
C LEU A 111 -18.23 -12.36 -14.83
N THR A 112 -17.83 -13.62 -15.04
CA THR A 112 -17.24 -14.08 -16.33
C THR A 112 -18.28 -14.48 -17.36
N LYS A 113 -19.58 -14.33 -17.07
CA LYS A 113 -20.65 -14.51 -18.05
C LYS A 113 -20.47 -13.50 -19.19
N PRO A 114 -20.40 -13.94 -20.46
CA PRO A 114 -19.93 -13.10 -21.57
C PRO A 114 -20.63 -11.75 -21.70
N GLU A 115 -21.96 -11.70 -21.56
CA GLU A 115 -22.75 -10.47 -21.75
C GLU A 115 -22.40 -9.45 -20.64
N LEU A 116 -22.30 -9.91 -19.38
CA LEU A 116 -21.98 -9.08 -18.22
C LEU A 116 -20.51 -8.64 -18.23
N PHE A 117 -19.63 -9.59 -18.56
CA PHE A 117 -18.19 -9.35 -18.64
C PHE A 117 -17.84 -8.31 -19.70
N ASN A 118 -18.36 -8.48 -20.92
CA ASN A 118 -18.04 -7.59 -22.03
C ASN A 118 -18.52 -6.15 -21.78
N GLU A 119 -19.72 -5.99 -21.20
CA GLU A 119 -20.25 -4.67 -20.85
C GLU A 119 -19.38 -3.97 -19.81
N ALA A 120 -19.00 -4.67 -18.73
CA ALA A 120 -18.12 -4.14 -17.69
C ALA A 120 -16.73 -3.81 -18.25
N LEU A 121 -16.18 -4.68 -19.10
CA LEU A 121 -14.85 -4.51 -19.70
C LEU A 121 -14.81 -3.29 -20.64
N ILE A 122 -15.82 -3.12 -21.50
CA ILE A 122 -15.92 -1.99 -22.42
C ILE A 122 -16.08 -0.69 -21.62
N THR A 123 -16.87 -0.70 -20.55
CA THR A 123 -17.03 0.47 -19.68
C THR A 123 -15.71 0.87 -19.04
N MET A 124 -14.97 -0.08 -18.44
CA MET A 124 -13.63 0.18 -17.89
C MET A 124 -12.66 0.65 -18.96
N GLN A 125 -12.65 0.04 -20.14
CA GLN A 125 -11.78 0.44 -21.25
C GLN A 125 -12.06 1.89 -21.68
N THR A 126 -13.34 2.28 -21.81
CA THR A 126 -13.72 3.65 -22.20
C THR A 126 -13.26 4.66 -21.14
N ILE A 127 -13.44 4.35 -19.84
CA ILE A 127 -12.95 5.18 -18.74
C ILE A 127 -11.43 5.33 -18.82
N LEU A 128 -10.73 4.23 -19.09
CA LEU A 128 -9.28 4.22 -19.16
C LEU A 128 -8.73 5.00 -20.35
N THR A 129 -9.41 5.00 -21.50
CA THR A 129 -8.82 5.51 -22.76
C THR A 129 -9.44 6.81 -23.25
N SER A 130 -10.60 7.19 -22.74
CA SER A 130 -11.36 8.33 -23.20
C SER A 130 -12.03 9.13 -22.08
N PRO A 131 -11.30 9.44 -20.96
CA PRO A 131 -11.86 10.28 -19.91
C PRO A 131 -12.11 11.69 -20.44
N THR A 132 -13.24 12.29 -20.07
CA THR A 132 -13.64 13.59 -20.63
C THR A 132 -13.00 14.79 -19.94
N PHE A 133 -12.73 14.69 -18.64
CA PHE A 133 -12.22 15.80 -17.81
C PHE A 133 -13.04 17.08 -18.07
N ASN A 134 -14.37 17.02 -17.93
CA ASN A 134 -15.21 18.19 -18.17
C ASN A 134 -15.09 19.20 -17.04
N GLN A 135 -15.29 20.49 -17.38
CA GLN A 135 -15.07 21.60 -16.44
C GLN A 135 -16.01 21.55 -15.23
N HIS A 136 -17.27 21.20 -15.43
CA HIS A 136 -18.27 21.16 -14.34
C HIS A 136 -17.90 20.12 -13.27
N ASP A 137 -17.52 18.91 -13.68
CA ASP A 137 -17.12 17.84 -12.76
C ASP A 137 -15.78 18.14 -12.10
N PHE A 138 -14.83 18.74 -12.85
CA PHE A 138 -13.60 19.22 -12.30
C PHE A 138 -13.81 20.23 -11.18
N ASP A 139 -14.67 21.22 -11.39
CA ASP A 139 -14.94 22.24 -10.36
C ASP A 139 -15.58 21.61 -9.11
N ARG A 140 -16.47 20.64 -9.28
CA ARG A 140 -17.07 19.88 -8.18
C ARG A 140 -16.02 19.09 -7.39
N GLU A 141 -15.19 18.31 -8.07
CA GLU A 141 -14.17 17.47 -7.44
C GLU A 141 -13.06 18.30 -6.78
N LYS A 142 -12.65 19.40 -7.43
CA LYS A 142 -11.72 20.37 -6.86
C LYS A 142 -12.27 20.98 -5.57
N ASN A 143 -13.54 21.41 -5.57
CA ASN A 143 -14.18 21.97 -4.38
C ASN A 143 -14.32 20.94 -3.26
N ARG A 144 -14.65 19.67 -3.59
CA ARG A 144 -14.68 18.55 -2.63
C ARG A 144 -13.30 18.34 -2.01
N THR A 145 -12.25 18.32 -2.83
CA THR A 145 -10.87 18.18 -2.38
C THR A 145 -10.46 19.33 -1.46
N LEU A 146 -10.75 20.58 -1.84
CA LEU A 146 -10.43 21.77 -1.01
C LEU A 146 -11.16 21.74 0.33
N ALA A 147 -12.42 21.30 0.38
CA ALA A 147 -13.15 21.12 1.64
C ALA A 147 -12.49 20.06 2.54
N GLY A 148 -12.08 18.92 1.96
CA GLY A 148 -11.32 17.88 2.66
C GLY A 148 -9.97 18.37 3.18
N LEU A 149 -9.26 19.19 2.40
CA LEU A 149 -7.99 19.80 2.80
C LEU A 149 -8.16 20.76 3.99
N LYS A 150 -9.22 21.57 4.03
CA LYS A 150 -9.55 22.44 5.19
C LYS A 150 -9.80 21.60 6.44
N HIS A 151 -10.61 20.56 6.32
CA HIS A 151 -10.86 19.67 7.47
C HIS A 151 -9.58 18.97 7.95
N ARG A 152 -8.66 18.64 7.04
CA ARG A 152 -7.34 18.08 7.38
C ARG A 152 -6.50 19.05 8.22
N GLU A 153 -6.59 20.36 8.01
CA GLU A 153 -5.88 21.35 8.82
C GLU A 153 -6.33 21.35 10.29
N GLU A 154 -7.56 20.96 10.57
CA GLU A 154 -8.14 20.83 11.91
C GLU A 154 -7.77 19.51 12.62
N SER A 155 -7.05 18.63 11.97
CA SER A 155 -6.67 17.29 12.50
C SER A 155 -5.23 17.29 13.00
N PRO A 156 -4.98 17.17 14.31
CA PRO A 156 -3.61 17.12 14.86
C PRO A 156 -2.82 15.91 14.35
N GLY A 157 -3.48 14.76 14.14
CA GLY A 157 -2.86 13.58 13.57
C GLY A 157 -2.45 13.75 12.11
N ALA A 158 -3.24 14.48 11.32
CA ALA A 158 -2.88 14.81 9.94
C ALA A 158 -1.72 15.81 9.88
N GLN A 159 -1.74 16.84 10.73
CA GLN A 159 -0.63 17.79 10.86
C GLN A 159 0.66 17.08 11.27
N ALA A 160 0.59 16.14 12.21
CA ALA A 160 1.73 15.33 12.61
C ALA A 160 2.28 14.51 11.42
N SER A 161 1.41 13.91 10.60
CA SER A 161 1.81 13.12 9.43
C SER A 161 2.48 13.96 8.34
N ILE A 162 1.96 15.15 8.06
CA ILE A 162 2.54 16.09 7.08
C ILE A 162 3.91 16.55 7.54
N ALA A 163 4.02 17.03 8.79
CA ALA A 163 5.28 17.48 9.36
C ALA A 163 6.32 16.36 9.43
N PHE A 164 5.89 15.14 9.77
CA PHE A 164 6.75 13.97 9.83
C PHE A 164 7.31 13.61 8.45
N ASN A 165 6.47 13.53 7.41
CA ASN A 165 6.95 13.23 6.06
C ASN A 165 7.90 14.33 5.56
N LYS A 166 7.61 15.61 5.83
CA LYS A 166 8.52 16.71 5.49
C LYS A 166 9.86 16.59 6.23
N ALA A 167 9.84 16.22 7.52
CA ALA A 167 11.06 16.02 8.29
C ALA A 167 11.90 14.82 7.79
N LEU A 168 11.24 13.75 7.35
CA LEU A 168 11.90 12.56 6.81
C LEU A 168 12.52 12.79 5.44
N TYR A 169 11.80 13.44 4.55
CA TYR A 169 12.06 13.40 3.12
C TYR A 169 12.51 14.75 2.54
N GLY A 170 12.38 15.86 3.30
CA GLY A 170 12.80 17.18 2.82
C GLY A 170 12.09 17.59 1.53
N ASP A 171 12.83 17.70 0.43
CA ASP A 171 12.30 18.06 -0.90
C ASP A 171 12.10 16.83 -1.83
N HIS A 172 12.31 15.62 -1.30
CA HIS A 172 12.02 14.40 -2.05
C HIS A 172 10.51 14.27 -2.32
N PRO A 173 10.07 13.70 -3.46
CA PRO A 173 8.65 13.52 -3.80
C PRO A 173 7.79 12.81 -2.73
N TYR A 174 8.37 12.05 -1.83
CA TYR A 174 7.64 11.40 -0.72
C TYR A 174 7.31 12.33 0.45
N ALA A 175 7.74 13.59 0.42
CA ALA A 175 7.55 14.54 1.51
C ALA A 175 6.11 15.09 1.62
N HIS A 176 5.40 15.16 0.49
CA HIS A 176 4.06 15.76 0.46
C HIS A 176 2.94 14.71 0.55
N PRO A 177 1.76 15.08 1.06
CA PRO A 177 0.58 14.21 1.03
C PRO A 177 0.04 14.04 -0.39
N GLY A 178 -0.50 12.85 -0.72
CA GLY A 178 -1.05 12.57 -2.04
C GLY A 178 -2.17 13.52 -2.47
N THR A 179 -2.98 13.99 -1.53
CA THR A 179 -4.05 14.99 -1.78
C THR A 179 -3.53 16.42 -2.00
N GLY A 180 -2.21 16.65 -1.92
CA GLY A 180 -1.60 17.97 -2.07
C GLY A 180 -1.88 18.95 -0.91
N PHE A 181 -1.86 20.23 -1.22
CA PHE A 181 -2.12 21.35 -0.30
C PHE A 181 -3.14 22.31 -0.90
N ILE A 182 -3.80 23.10 -0.06
CA ILE A 182 -4.79 24.10 -0.52
C ILE A 182 -4.17 25.01 -1.58
N GLU A 183 -2.95 25.51 -1.34
CA GLU A 183 -2.24 26.45 -2.22
C GLU A 183 -1.90 25.85 -3.58
N THR A 184 -1.71 24.52 -3.67
CA THR A 184 -1.46 23.84 -4.95
C THR A 184 -2.77 23.53 -5.65
N VAL A 185 -3.74 22.90 -4.96
CA VAL A 185 -5.01 22.48 -5.55
C VAL A 185 -5.85 23.66 -6.04
N GLN A 186 -5.84 24.80 -5.32
CA GLN A 186 -6.53 26.02 -5.76
C GLN A 186 -6.10 26.52 -7.15
N LYS A 187 -4.84 26.27 -7.52
CA LYS A 187 -4.27 26.74 -8.80
C LYS A 187 -4.55 25.80 -9.97
N PHE A 188 -5.01 24.56 -9.71
CA PHE A 188 -5.26 23.60 -10.78
C PHE A 188 -6.38 24.08 -11.70
N GLY A 189 -6.12 23.91 -13.01
CA GLY A 189 -7.11 23.88 -14.06
C GLY A 189 -7.27 22.45 -14.59
N VAL A 190 -8.29 22.23 -15.40
CA VAL A 190 -8.57 20.92 -15.99
C VAL A 190 -7.41 20.44 -16.89
N GLU A 191 -6.68 21.37 -17.51
CA GLU A 191 -5.53 21.06 -18.36
C GLU A 191 -4.35 20.45 -17.58
N ASP A 192 -4.17 20.79 -16.30
CA ASP A 192 -3.14 20.16 -15.48
C ASP A 192 -3.38 18.65 -15.35
N LEU A 193 -4.66 18.27 -15.16
CA LEU A 193 -5.07 16.87 -15.06
C LEU A 193 -4.94 16.14 -16.39
N ARG A 194 -5.35 16.79 -17.50
CA ARG A 194 -5.18 16.23 -18.85
C ARG A 194 -3.71 15.99 -19.18
N ASN A 195 -2.85 16.93 -18.87
CA ASN A 195 -1.40 16.80 -19.08
C ASN A 195 -0.83 15.64 -18.25
N PHE A 196 -1.21 15.54 -16.98
CA PHE A 196 -0.80 14.45 -16.12
C PHE A 196 -1.30 13.09 -16.66
N TYR A 197 -2.56 12.99 -17.05
CA TYR A 197 -3.11 11.79 -17.65
C TYR A 197 -2.37 11.41 -18.95
N GLN A 198 -2.18 12.33 -19.89
CA GLN A 198 -1.49 12.07 -21.15
C GLN A 198 -0.04 11.62 -20.97
N GLN A 199 0.63 12.12 -19.92
CA GLN A 199 2.01 11.76 -19.62
C GLN A 199 2.12 10.37 -19.00
N TYR A 200 1.23 10.00 -18.10
CA TYR A 200 1.43 8.82 -17.25
C TYR A 200 0.49 7.64 -17.58
N TYR A 201 -0.69 7.87 -18.17
CA TYR A 201 -1.64 6.80 -18.49
C TYR A 201 -1.40 6.31 -19.92
N VAL A 202 -0.24 5.69 -20.14
CA VAL A 202 0.25 5.23 -21.45
C VAL A 202 0.61 3.73 -21.38
N ALA A 203 0.57 3.05 -22.52
CA ALA A 203 0.75 1.60 -22.59
C ALA A 203 2.11 1.13 -22.06
N ALA A 204 3.20 1.84 -22.35
CA ALA A 204 4.54 1.51 -21.85
C ALA A 204 4.67 1.62 -20.32
N ASN A 205 3.80 2.39 -19.66
CA ASN A 205 3.71 2.53 -18.21
C ASN A 205 2.67 1.60 -17.59
N ALA A 206 1.81 0.98 -18.39
CA ALA A 206 0.70 0.15 -17.90
C ALA A 206 1.16 -1.24 -17.45
N MET A 207 0.57 -1.70 -16.37
CA MET A 207 0.61 -3.08 -15.92
C MET A 207 -0.81 -3.57 -15.68
N VAL A 208 -1.17 -4.71 -16.26
CA VAL A 208 -2.49 -5.33 -16.08
C VAL A 208 -2.34 -6.56 -15.18
N VAL A 209 -3.21 -6.66 -14.19
CA VAL A 209 -3.35 -7.84 -13.33
C VAL A 209 -4.74 -8.43 -13.54
N ILE A 210 -4.82 -9.73 -13.79
CA ILE A 210 -6.06 -10.47 -14.02
C ILE A 210 -6.05 -11.70 -13.11
N VAL A 211 -7.03 -11.79 -12.21
CA VAL A 211 -7.17 -12.93 -11.29
C VAL A 211 -8.61 -13.42 -11.33
N GLY A 212 -8.83 -14.65 -11.73
CA GLY A 212 -10.20 -15.16 -11.79
C GLY A 212 -10.40 -16.34 -12.75
N ASP A 213 -11.66 -16.62 -13.00
CA ASP A 213 -12.10 -17.73 -13.84
C ASP A 213 -12.17 -17.31 -15.32
N LEU A 214 -11.00 -17.03 -15.88
CA LEU A 214 -10.78 -16.85 -17.33
C LEU A 214 -9.71 -17.86 -17.77
N THR A 215 -9.77 -18.30 -19.01
CA THR A 215 -8.65 -19.02 -19.63
C THR A 215 -7.50 -18.05 -19.92
N GLN A 216 -6.29 -18.56 -20.11
CA GLN A 216 -5.14 -17.75 -20.50
C GLN A 216 -5.40 -16.97 -21.81
N GLN A 217 -6.09 -17.58 -22.78
CA GLN A 217 -6.44 -16.90 -24.03
C GLN A 217 -7.42 -15.74 -23.79
N GLN A 218 -8.46 -15.95 -22.96
CA GLN A 218 -9.39 -14.87 -22.58
C GLN A 218 -8.68 -13.75 -21.83
N ALA A 219 -7.74 -14.08 -20.94
CA ALA A 219 -6.93 -13.07 -20.23
C ALA A 219 -6.06 -12.25 -21.20
N LYS A 220 -5.49 -12.87 -22.23
CA LYS A 220 -4.74 -12.17 -23.29
C LYS A 220 -5.63 -11.20 -24.07
N GLU A 221 -6.83 -11.67 -24.50
CA GLU A 221 -7.78 -10.80 -25.20
C GLU A 221 -8.32 -9.67 -24.31
N THR A 222 -8.55 -9.93 -23.03
CA THR A 222 -8.94 -8.92 -22.04
C THR A 222 -7.88 -7.81 -21.91
N ALA A 223 -6.62 -8.17 -21.72
CA ALA A 223 -5.53 -7.21 -21.65
C ALA A 223 -5.37 -6.42 -22.95
N LYS A 224 -5.49 -7.09 -24.12
CA LYS A 224 -5.44 -6.44 -25.43
C LYS A 224 -6.59 -5.43 -25.59
N THR A 225 -7.81 -5.81 -25.23
CA THR A 225 -9.00 -4.94 -25.30
C THR A 225 -8.83 -3.71 -24.43
N LEU A 226 -8.42 -3.86 -23.17
CA LEU A 226 -8.23 -2.75 -22.25
C LEU A 226 -7.20 -1.72 -22.75
N LEU A 227 -6.12 -2.19 -23.37
CA LEU A 227 -4.98 -1.36 -23.69
C LEU A 227 -4.91 -0.90 -25.16
N LYS A 228 -5.84 -1.36 -26.02
CA LYS A 228 -5.75 -1.14 -27.49
C LYS A 228 -5.66 0.33 -27.89
N ASP A 229 -6.43 1.18 -27.20
CA ASP A 229 -6.55 2.61 -27.54
C ASP A 229 -5.65 3.51 -26.67
N LEU A 230 -4.87 2.94 -25.73
CA LEU A 230 -3.86 3.70 -25.00
C LEU A 230 -2.70 4.08 -25.95
N PRO A 231 -2.21 5.33 -25.88
CA PRO A 231 -0.97 5.73 -26.52
C PRO A 231 0.18 4.85 -26.06
N VAL A 232 1.18 4.61 -26.93
CA VAL A 232 2.37 3.83 -26.55
C VAL A 232 3.11 4.52 -25.41
N GLY A 233 3.47 5.78 -25.56
CA GLY A 233 4.14 6.60 -24.56
C GLY A 233 5.50 6.06 -24.12
N THR A 234 5.96 6.51 -22.95
CA THR A 234 7.21 6.08 -22.33
C THR A 234 7.01 5.71 -20.86
N THR A 235 7.79 4.77 -20.36
CA THR A 235 7.83 4.47 -18.92
C THR A 235 8.49 5.65 -18.19
N PRO A 236 7.87 6.22 -17.16
CA PRO A 236 8.46 7.33 -16.42
C PRO A 236 9.68 6.88 -15.61
N GLU A 237 10.61 7.82 -15.44
CA GLU A 237 11.75 7.60 -14.55
C GLU A 237 11.27 7.42 -13.09
N PRO A 238 11.84 6.47 -12.36
CA PRO A 238 11.46 6.25 -10.98
C PRO A 238 11.88 7.45 -10.10
N PRO A 239 11.21 7.67 -8.95
CA PRO A 239 11.59 8.72 -8.00
C PRO A 239 13.07 8.64 -7.63
N PRO A 240 13.74 9.77 -7.30
CA PRO A 240 15.15 9.79 -6.93
C PRO A 240 15.43 8.95 -5.67
N PRO A 241 16.68 8.60 -5.37
CA PRO A 241 17.04 7.91 -4.14
C PRO A 241 16.72 8.76 -2.89
N VAL A 242 16.20 8.11 -1.84
CA VAL A 242 15.95 8.75 -0.53
C VAL A 242 17.23 8.80 0.28
N LEU A 243 17.59 9.99 0.76
CA LEU A 243 18.74 10.21 1.63
C LEU A 243 18.33 10.03 3.10
N MET A 244 19.28 9.58 3.92
CA MET A 244 19.08 9.52 5.38
C MET A 244 19.25 10.93 5.96
N PRO A 245 18.46 11.29 7.00
CA PRO A 245 18.69 12.52 7.76
C PRO A 245 20.11 12.57 8.35
N ALA A 246 20.74 13.74 8.30
CA ALA A 246 22.10 13.91 8.85
C ALA A 246 22.13 13.87 10.39
N LYS A 247 21.01 14.22 11.05
CA LYS A 247 20.84 14.22 12.51
C LYS A 247 19.37 14.00 12.89
N GLY A 248 19.14 13.47 14.07
CA GLY A 248 17.81 13.42 14.68
C GLY A 248 17.29 14.83 15.01
N LYS A 249 15.97 14.97 14.95
CA LYS A 249 15.30 16.23 15.26
C LYS A 249 14.02 15.93 16.03
N TYR A 250 13.77 16.72 17.07
CA TYR A 250 12.48 16.81 17.74
C TYR A 250 11.82 18.15 17.35
N GLN A 251 10.53 18.08 17.00
CA GLN A 251 9.73 19.28 16.75
C GLN A 251 8.38 19.11 17.44
N HIS A 252 8.06 20.08 18.29
CA HIS A 252 6.70 20.26 18.81
C HIS A 252 5.94 21.26 17.94
N ILE A 253 4.70 20.95 17.64
CA ILE A 253 3.76 21.82 16.92
C ILE A 253 2.59 22.04 17.87
N GLU A 254 2.42 23.30 18.30
CA GLU A 254 1.32 23.69 19.16
C GLU A 254 -0.02 23.50 18.44
N PHE A 255 -0.94 22.80 19.09
CA PHE A 255 -2.26 22.52 18.54
C PHE A 255 -3.27 22.37 19.67
N GLU A 256 -4.40 23.08 19.58
CA GLU A 256 -5.48 22.99 20.56
C GLU A 256 -6.17 21.63 20.48
N SER A 257 -5.68 20.66 21.26
CA SER A 257 -6.27 19.34 21.39
C SER A 257 -6.07 18.80 22.81
N THR A 258 -6.90 17.85 23.22
CA THR A 258 -6.78 17.17 24.53
C THR A 258 -5.69 16.10 24.56
N GLN A 259 -5.14 15.75 23.39
CA GLN A 259 -4.13 14.71 23.25
C GLN A 259 -3.01 15.19 22.33
N THR A 260 -1.81 14.68 22.61
CA THR A 260 -0.64 14.86 21.77
C THR A 260 -0.45 13.63 20.86
N HIS A 261 -0.35 13.88 19.56
CA HIS A 261 0.01 12.88 18.54
C HIS A 261 1.52 12.90 18.33
N VAL A 262 2.17 11.78 18.57
CA VAL A 262 3.62 11.61 18.42
C VAL A 262 3.90 10.66 17.28
N LEU A 263 4.71 11.10 16.31
CA LEU A 263 5.30 10.30 15.26
C LEU A 263 6.82 10.37 15.36
N SER A 264 7.49 9.22 15.37
CA SER A 264 8.94 9.14 15.41
C SER A 264 9.44 8.09 14.44
N GLY A 265 10.47 8.38 13.66
CA GLY A 265 10.97 7.43 12.68
C GLY A 265 12.05 8.00 11.76
N LEU A 266 12.34 7.23 10.70
CA LEU A 266 13.35 7.57 9.70
C LEU A 266 13.02 6.86 8.37
N PRO A 267 13.67 7.20 7.23
CA PRO A 267 13.57 6.42 6.01
C PRO A 267 14.00 4.97 6.26
N GLY A 268 13.06 4.04 6.10
CA GLY A 268 13.25 2.63 6.44
C GLY A 268 13.78 1.79 5.26
N MET A 269 12.92 0.97 4.68
CA MET A 269 13.27 0.03 3.61
C MET A 269 12.44 0.25 2.35
N HIS A 270 12.94 -0.23 1.21
CA HIS A 270 12.19 -0.34 -0.05
C HIS A 270 11.68 -1.78 -0.25
N ARG A 271 10.81 -1.99 -1.26
CA ARG A 271 10.18 -3.31 -1.48
C ARG A 271 11.15 -4.45 -1.79
N LYS A 272 12.25 -4.16 -2.47
CA LYS A 272 13.30 -5.14 -2.82
C LYS A 272 14.47 -5.16 -1.82
N ASP A 273 14.27 -4.66 -0.61
CA ASP A 273 15.34 -4.58 0.38
C ASP A 273 15.79 -5.97 0.83
N GLN A 274 17.10 -6.19 0.89
CA GLN A 274 17.69 -7.47 1.33
C GLN A 274 17.33 -7.80 2.79
N ASP A 275 17.18 -6.76 3.62
CA ASP A 275 16.80 -6.88 5.02
C ASP A 275 15.28 -6.95 5.24
N TYR A 276 14.48 -7.09 4.15
CA TYR A 276 13.02 -7.05 4.24
C TYR A 276 12.45 -7.98 5.31
N PHE A 277 12.83 -9.26 5.29
CA PHE A 277 12.27 -10.26 6.21
C PHE A 277 12.72 -10.08 7.66
N PRO A 278 14.02 -9.88 7.97
CA PRO A 278 14.45 -9.53 9.33
C PRO A 278 13.77 -8.27 9.87
N LEU A 279 13.64 -7.20 9.07
CA LEU A 279 12.97 -5.96 9.48
C LEU A 279 11.46 -6.16 9.65
N TYR A 280 10.82 -6.92 8.75
CA TYR A 280 9.39 -7.21 8.82
C TYR A 280 9.02 -8.01 10.06
N VAL A 281 9.72 -9.14 10.31
CA VAL A 281 9.48 -9.98 11.50
C VAL A 281 9.87 -9.25 12.78
N GLY A 282 11.00 -8.54 12.76
CA GLY A 282 11.44 -7.73 13.91
C GLY A 282 10.44 -6.61 14.24
N ASN A 283 9.90 -5.93 13.24
CA ASN A 283 8.88 -4.92 13.46
C ASN A 283 7.56 -5.51 13.96
N HIS A 284 7.18 -6.71 13.51
CA HIS A 284 6.02 -7.41 14.06
C HIS A 284 6.12 -7.55 15.57
N ILE A 285 7.31 -7.89 16.08
CA ILE A 285 7.57 -8.00 17.52
C ILE A 285 7.61 -6.62 18.20
N LEU A 286 8.26 -5.63 17.57
CA LEU A 286 8.45 -4.30 18.16
C LEU A 286 7.12 -3.57 18.35
N GLY A 287 6.33 -3.41 17.29
CA GLY A 287 5.09 -2.62 17.33
C GLY A 287 4.00 -3.05 16.35
N GLY A 288 4.28 -4.05 15.48
CA GLY A 288 3.39 -4.45 14.40
C GLY A 288 2.32 -5.49 14.79
N SER A 289 2.46 -6.19 15.91
CA SER A 289 1.53 -7.23 16.37
C SER A 289 0.41 -6.72 17.29
N GLY A 290 0.21 -5.40 17.35
CA GLY A 290 -0.84 -4.81 18.18
C GLY A 290 -0.62 -5.06 19.68
N LEU A 291 -1.61 -5.65 20.34
CA LEU A 291 -1.66 -5.82 21.81
C LEU A 291 -0.49 -6.62 22.41
N VAL A 292 0.19 -7.46 21.64
CA VAL A 292 1.28 -8.30 22.14
C VAL A 292 2.68 -7.74 21.83
N SER A 293 2.74 -6.59 21.16
CA SER A 293 4.00 -5.93 20.78
C SER A 293 4.73 -5.31 21.97
N LYS A 294 6.06 -5.13 21.82
CA LYS A 294 6.88 -4.50 22.86
C LYS A 294 6.45 -3.06 23.16
N LEU A 295 6.18 -2.25 22.13
CA LEU A 295 5.71 -0.88 22.32
C LEU A 295 4.41 -0.82 23.10
N PHE A 296 3.45 -1.69 22.77
CA PHE A 296 2.20 -1.75 23.50
C PHE A 296 2.39 -2.15 24.97
N LYS A 297 3.20 -3.18 25.24
CA LYS A 297 3.51 -3.64 26.60
C LYS A 297 4.19 -2.54 27.43
N GLU A 298 5.21 -1.88 26.87
CA GLU A 298 5.97 -0.88 27.63
C GLU A 298 5.19 0.41 27.86
N ILE A 299 4.43 0.87 26.89
CA ILE A 299 3.75 2.17 26.92
C ILE A 299 2.37 2.03 27.58
N ARG A 300 1.58 1.03 27.16
CA ARG A 300 0.20 0.86 27.64
C ARG A 300 0.09 -0.05 28.86
N GLU A 301 0.51 -1.32 28.77
CA GLU A 301 0.24 -2.29 29.83
C GLU A 301 0.96 -1.93 31.14
N LYS A 302 2.24 -1.59 31.05
CA LYS A 302 3.06 -1.32 32.24
C LYS A 302 2.84 0.08 32.81
N ARG A 303 2.47 1.06 32.00
CA ARG A 303 2.50 2.49 32.40
C ARG A 303 1.23 3.27 32.14
N GLY A 304 0.29 2.75 31.36
CA GLY A 304 -0.98 3.43 31.05
C GLY A 304 -0.83 4.75 30.28
N LEU A 305 0.33 4.98 29.59
CA LEU A 305 0.66 6.26 29.00
C LEU A 305 -0.10 6.55 27.69
N ALA A 306 -0.49 5.53 26.93
CA ALA A 306 -1.20 5.70 25.68
C ALA A 306 -2.19 4.55 25.45
N TYR A 307 -3.29 4.82 24.72
CA TYR A 307 -4.24 3.78 24.33
C TYR A 307 -3.66 2.85 23.27
N SER A 308 -2.88 3.39 22.35
CA SER A 308 -2.19 2.63 21.30
C SER A 308 -0.77 3.14 21.12
N ALA A 309 0.16 2.20 20.91
CA ALA A 309 1.53 2.48 20.48
C ALA A 309 1.92 1.39 19.49
N ASN A 310 2.35 1.77 18.31
CA ASN A 310 2.66 0.85 17.23
C ASN A 310 3.86 1.31 16.40
N SER A 311 4.38 0.39 15.60
CA SER A 311 5.40 0.69 14.60
C SER A 311 5.16 -0.10 13.33
N TYR A 312 5.57 0.46 12.19
CA TYR A 312 5.54 -0.25 10.92
C TYR A 312 6.52 0.32 9.91
N PHE A 313 6.92 -0.52 8.99
CA PHE A 313 7.56 -0.13 7.75
C PHE A 313 6.50 -0.03 6.64
N LEU A 314 6.56 1.04 5.87
CA LEU A 314 5.78 1.21 4.64
C LEU A 314 6.75 1.21 3.45
N PRO A 315 7.15 0.03 2.94
CA PRO A 315 8.11 -0.02 1.85
C PRO A 315 7.47 0.46 0.54
N TYR A 316 8.13 1.44 -0.09
CA TYR A 316 7.79 2.00 -1.40
C TYR A 316 8.78 1.53 -2.47
N TYR A 317 8.73 2.15 -3.67
CA TYR A 317 9.73 1.93 -4.70
C TYR A 317 11.13 2.36 -4.23
N ARG A 318 11.22 3.47 -3.51
CA ARG A 318 12.39 3.90 -2.74
C ARG A 318 12.16 3.60 -1.25
N LYS A 319 13.08 4.03 -0.38
CA LYS A 319 12.93 3.84 1.06
C LYS A 319 11.68 4.57 1.57
N GLY A 320 10.64 3.81 1.86
CA GLY A 320 9.49 4.31 2.58
C GLY A 320 9.78 4.46 4.07
N PRO A 321 8.86 5.01 4.88
CA PRO A 321 9.14 5.29 6.30
C PRO A 321 9.16 4.02 7.16
N PHE A 322 10.10 3.98 8.10
CA PHE A 322 9.90 3.32 9.38
C PHE A 322 9.26 4.33 10.32
N ARG A 323 8.10 4.03 10.87
CA ARG A 323 7.34 4.94 11.71
C ARG A 323 6.87 4.26 12.98
N MET A 324 7.14 4.87 14.10
CA MET A 324 6.52 4.61 15.39
C MET A 324 5.48 5.70 15.65
N SER A 325 4.33 5.34 16.21
CA SER A 325 3.28 6.29 16.54
C SER A 325 2.62 5.96 17.87
N LEU A 326 2.25 7.00 18.61
CA LEU A 326 1.39 6.93 19.77
C LEU A 326 0.53 8.20 19.88
N GLN A 327 -0.57 8.06 20.62
CA GLN A 327 -1.44 9.16 21.00
C GLN A 327 -1.66 9.11 22.51
N THR A 328 -1.41 10.22 23.19
CA THR A 328 -1.40 10.29 24.66
C THR A 328 -1.97 11.60 25.14
N ARG A 329 -2.36 11.69 26.41
CA ARG A 329 -2.71 12.97 27.05
C ARG A 329 -1.52 13.92 27.01
N ASN A 330 -1.80 15.23 26.92
CA ASN A 330 -0.75 16.25 26.80
C ASN A 330 0.26 16.19 27.96
N ASP A 331 -0.22 16.04 29.22
CA ASP A 331 0.61 15.93 30.44
C ASP A 331 1.52 14.69 30.46
N GLN A 332 1.15 13.66 29.71
CA GLN A 332 1.92 12.40 29.63
C GLN A 332 2.87 12.32 28.43
N ALA A 333 2.76 13.26 27.49
CA ALA A 333 3.51 13.18 26.22
C ALA A 333 5.05 13.13 26.42
N PRO A 334 5.66 13.93 27.31
CA PRO A 334 7.11 13.83 27.56
C PRO A 334 7.52 12.44 28.06
N LYS A 335 6.76 11.87 28.99
CA LYS A 335 7.04 10.54 29.55
C LYS A 335 6.81 9.42 28.54
N ALA A 336 5.75 9.51 27.76
CA ALA A 336 5.48 8.54 26.70
C ALA A 336 6.57 8.54 25.63
N LEU A 337 7.08 9.71 25.26
CA LEU A 337 8.19 9.84 24.32
C LEU A 337 9.52 9.29 24.89
N GLU A 338 9.80 9.54 26.17
CA GLU A 338 10.95 8.95 26.85
C GLU A 338 10.93 7.42 26.77
N VAL A 339 9.77 6.81 27.12
CA VAL A 339 9.59 5.36 27.08
C VAL A 339 9.69 4.82 25.66
N LEU A 340 9.09 5.49 24.68
CA LEU A 340 9.21 5.14 23.26
C LEU A 340 10.68 5.10 22.81
N ASN A 341 11.42 6.18 23.11
CA ASN A 341 12.83 6.30 22.77
C ASN A 341 13.71 5.28 23.48
N GLN A 342 13.41 4.96 24.73
CA GLN A 342 14.14 3.93 25.46
C GLN A 342 13.85 2.54 24.87
N THR A 343 12.59 2.24 24.57
CA THR A 343 12.17 0.95 24.00
C THR A 343 12.86 0.68 22.66
N ILE A 344 12.93 1.69 21.76
CA ILE A 344 13.59 1.49 20.47
C ILE A 344 15.11 1.34 20.62
N ARG A 345 15.76 2.12 21.51
CA ARG A 345 17.20 1.95 21.77
C ARG A 345 17.53 0.55 22.28
N ASP A 346 16.75 0.06 23.25
CA ASP A 346 16.95 -1.27 23.83
C ASP A 346 16.70 -2.35 22.78
N TYR A 347 15.65 -2.20 21.97
CA TYR A 347 15.34 -3.16 20.91
C TYR A 347 16.42 -3.22 19.83
N VAL A 348 16.94 -2.10 19.38
CA VAL A 348 18.06 -2.05 18.42
C VAL A 348 19.31 -2.70 19.00
N LYS A 349 19.59 -2.46 20.29
CA LYS A 349 20.78 -3.02 20.96
C LYS A 349 20.67 -4.53 21.20
N GLN A 350 19.53 -5.00 21.69
CA GLN A 350 19.36 -6.36 22.21
C GLN A 350 18.69 -7.31 21.22
N GLY A 351 17.83 -6.79 20.35
CA GLY A 351 16.92 -7.58 19.50
C GLY A 351 15.75 -8.18 20.29
N PRO A 352 14.97 -9.07 19.68
CA PRO A 352 13.95 -9.85 20.35
C PRO A 352 14.53 -11.04 21.11
N THR A 353 13.72 -11.67 21.96
CA THR A 353 14.00 -12.99 22.52
C THR A 353 13.61 -14.11 21.55
N GLU A 354 14.15 -15.32 21.74
CA GLU A 354 13.75 -16.51 20.98
C GLU A 354 12.25 -16.81 21.11
N GLN A 355 11.67 -16.64 22.29
CA GLN A 355 10.24 -16.85 22.52
C GLN A 355 9.39 -15.86 21.72
N GLU A 356 9.78 -14.59 21.66
CA GLU A 356 9.11 -13.58 20.87
C GLU A 356 9.22 -13.89 19.37
N LEU A 357 10.37 -14.36 18.91
CA LEU A 357 10.58 -14.75 17.53
C LEU A 357 9.70 -15.94 17.13
N ILE A 358 9.66 -17.00 17.94
CA ILE A 358 8.82 -18.19 17.71
C ILE A 358 7.34 -17.79 17.63
N ALA A 359 6.88 -16.97 18.56
CA ALA A 359 5.49 -16.49 18.58
C ALA A 359 5.16 -15.63 17.34
N ALA A 360 6.08 -14.73 16.94
CA ALA A 360 5.92 -13.88 15.77
C ALA A 360 5.85 -14.70 14.47
N LYS A 361 6.76 -15.66 14.27
CA LYS A 361 6.75 -16.57 13.10
C LYS A 361 5.44 -17.35 13.02
N LYS A 362 4.98 -17.92 14.14
CA LYS A 362 3.72 -18.66 14.19
C LYS A 362 2.53 -17.77 13.82
N ASN A 363 2.45 -16.55 14.35
CA ASN A 363 1.38 -15.61 14.06
C ASN A 363 1.40 -15.16 12.58
N ILE A 364 2.56 -14.77 12.07
CA ILE A 364 2.72 -14.31 10.67
C ILE A 364 2.32 -15.41 9.69
N LYS A 365 2.83 -16.63 9.87
CA LYS A 365 2.53 -17.75 8.97
C LYS A 365 1.09 -18.24 9.10
N GLY A 366 0.56 -18.32 10.32
CA GLY A 366 -0.83 -18.74 10.55
C GLY A 366 -1.86 -17.82 9.90
N GLY A 367 -1.59 -16.51 9.84
CA GLY A 367 -2.45 -15.54 9.17
C GLY A 367 -2.14 -15.32 7.69
N PHE A 368 -1.08 -15.92 7.15
CA PHE A 368 -0.60 -15.54 5.82
C PHE A 368 -1.57 -15.92 4.70
N VAL A 369 -2.12 -17.12 4.73
CA VAL A 369 -3.08 -17.60 3.70
C VAL A 369 -4.32 -16.71 3.62
N MET A 370 -4.80 -16.19 4.75
CA MET A 370 -5.96 -15.31 4.80
C MET A 370 -5.73 -13.92 4.16
N ARG A 371 -4.48 -13.62 3.79
CA ARG A 371 -4.13 -12.36 3.11
C ARG A 371 -4.40 -12.38 1.61
N PHE A 372 -4.62 -13.56 1.02
CA PHE A 372 -4.91 -13.73 -0.41
C PHE A 372 -5.96 -14.84 -0.67
N ASP A 373 -6.87 -15.07 0.28
CA ASP A 373 -7.95 -16.06 0.24
C ASP A 373 -9.13 -15.68 -0.66
N THR A 374 -9.13 -14.47 -1.22
CA THR A 374 -10.10 -13.98 -2.20
C THR A 374 -9.40 -13.45 -3.46
N ASN A 375 -10.07 -13.47 -4.60
CA ASN A 375 -9.52 -12.92 -5.85
C ASN A 375 -9.05 -11.46 -5.68
N SER A 376 -9.81 -10.61 -4.99
CA SER A 376 -9.44 -9.21 -4.76
C SER A 376 -8.15 -9.06 -3.95
N LYS A 377 -8.01 -9.83 -2.87
CA LYS A 377 -6.80 -9.83 -2.07
C LYS A 377 -5.61 -10.37 -2.88
N LEU A 378 -5.83 -11.46 -3.63
CA LEU A 378 -4.80 -12.03 -4.50
C LEU A 378 -4.41 -11.04 -5.60
N THR A 379 -5.37 -10.34 -6.24
CA THR A 379 -5.10 -9.27 -7.21
C THR A 379 -4.22 -8.19 -6.61
N SER A 380 -4.49 -7.78 -5.37
CA SER A 380 -3.67 -6.78 -4.67
C SER A 380 -2.23 -7.25 -4.44
N TYR A 381 -2.03 -8.53 -4.08
CA TYR A 381 -0.69 -9.10 -3.93
C TYR A 381 0.04 -9.24 -5.26
N VAL A 382 -0.64 -9.76 -6.30
CA VAL A 382 -0.07 -9.89 -7.65
C VAL A 382 0.27 -8.51 -8.21
N SER A 383 -0.57 -7.51 -7.96
CA SER A 383 -0.30 -6.11 -8.30
C SER A 383 0.95 -5.57 -7.61
N MET A 384 1.13 -5.85 -6.33
CA MET A 384 2.33 -5.47 -5.59
C MET A 384 3.57 -6.21 -6.13
N ILE A 385 3.47 -7.52 -6.36
CA ILE A 385 4.55 -8.34 -6.93
C ILE A 385 4.97 -7.79 -8.30
N GLY A 386 4.00 -7.56 -9.18
CA GLY A 386 4.26 -7.07 -10.53
C GLY A 386 4.79 -5.65 -10.58
N PHE A 387 4.19 -4.72 -9.82
CA PHE A 387 4.61 -3.32 -9.81
C PHE A 387 6.04 -3.15 -9.30
N TYR A 388 6.35 -3.76 -8.18
CA TYR A 388 7.69 -3.71 -7.60
C TYR A 388 8.63 -4.76 -8.18
N GLN A 389 8.18 -5.56 -9.17
CA GLN A 389 8.97 -6.63 -9.82
C GLN A 389 9.64 -7.56 -8.80
N LEU A 390 8.86 -8.08 -7.89
CA LEU A 390 9.29 -9.10 -6.94
C LEU A 390 9.31 -10.47 -7.64
N PRO A 391 10.00 -11.48 -7.10
CA PRO A 391 9.94 -12.84 -7.63
C PRO A 391 8.51 -13.37 -7.75
N LEU A 392 8.18 -14.06 -8.82
CA LEU A 392 6.83 -14.58 -9.07
C LEU A 392 6.40 -15.63 -8.04
N ASP A 393 7.37 -16.31 -7.43
CA ASP A 393 7.20 -17.27 -6.34
C ASP A 393 7.12 -16.61 -4.95
N TYR A 394 6.95 -15.29 -4.89
CA TYR A 394 6.95 -14.53 -3.63
C TYR A 394 5.97 -15.08 -2.60
N LEU A 395 4.75 -15.46 -3.02
CA LEU A 395 3.73 -16.00 -2.11
C LEU A 395 4.09 -17.42 -1.64
N GLU A 396 4.72 -18.21 -2.49
CA GLU A 396 5.15 -19.59 -2.17
C GLU A 396 6.31 -19.57 -1.17
N THR A 397 7.31 -18.73 -1.43
CA THR A 397 8.56 -18.68 -0.65
C THR A 397 8.46 -17.80 0.60
N PHE A 398 7.38 -17.05 0.77
CA PHE A 398 7.22 -16.13 1.93
C PHE A 398 7.29 -16.85 3.28
N PRO A 399 6.59 -17.98 3.52
CA PRO A 399 6.68 -18.70 4.81
C PRO A 399 8.10 -19.20 5.11
N GLU A 400 8.82 -19.71 4.11
CA GLU A 400 10.20 -20.19 4.26
C GLU A 400 11.15 -19.03 4.61
N LYS A 401 10.99 -17.87 3.95
CA LYS A 401 11.77 -16.67 4.24
C LYS A 401 11.50 -16.14 5.65
N VAL A 402 10.27 -16.24 6.14
CA VAL A 402 9.93 -15.92 7.55
C VAL A 402 10.60 -16.92 8.50
N ASP A 403 10.60 -18.23 8.17
CA ASP A 403 11.23 -19.26 8.99
C ASP A 403 12.75 -19.13 9.05
N ALA A 404 13.38 -18.64 8.01
CA ALA A 404 14.83 -18.42 7.95
C ALA A 404 15.30 -17.23 8.81
N VAL A 405 14.41 -16.36 9.30
CA VAL A 405 14.78 -15.22 10.16
C VAL A 405 15.24 -15.71 11.52
N THR A 406 16.36 -15.21 12.02
CA THR A 406 16.90 -15.49 13.38
C THR A 406 16.91 -14.23 14.25
N VAL A 407 17.09 -14.38 15.56
CA VAL A 407 17.28 -13.25 16.47
C VAL A 407 18.47 -12.40 16.07
N GLU A 408 19.58 -13.05 15.66
CA GLU A 408 20.79 -12.39 15.20
C GLU A 408 20.54 -11.57 13.94
N SER A 409 19.80 -12.14 12.94
CA SER A 409 19.49 -11.43 11.70
C SER A 409 18.60 -10.21 11.93
N ILE A 410 17.65 -10.29 12.87
CA ILE A 410 16.82 -9.16 13.28
C ILE A 410 17.68 -8.08 13.94
N ARG A 411 18.50 -8.47 14.93
CA ARG A 411 19.37 -7.54 15.66
C ARG A 411 20.33 -6.83 14.72
N ASP A 412 21.00 -7.58 13.85
CA ASP A 412 21.91 -7.01 12.85
C ASP A 412 21.21 -6.03 11.91
N ALA A 413 20.07 -6.43 11.33
CA ALA A 413 19.30 -5.57 10.42
C ALA A 413 18.84 -4.29 11.13
N PHE A 414 18.31 -4.37 12.36
CA PHE A 414 17.89 -3.20 13.12
C PHE A 414 19.08 -2.30 13.48
N GLN A 415 20.21 -2.85 13.88
CA GLN A 415 21.43 -2.07 14.20
C GLN A 415 21.97 -1.34 12.97
N ARG A 416 21.93 -1.95 11.79
CA ARG A 416 22.40 -1.30 10.55
C ARG A 416 21.42 -0.25 10.03
N ARG A 417 20.11 -0.49 10.15
CA ARG A 417 19.08 0.30 9.47
C ARG A 417 18.38 1.30 10.36
N ILE A 418 18.19 1.02 11.64
CA ILE A 418 17.50 1.91 12.57
C ILE A 418 18.53 2.57 13.46
N LYS A 419 18.71 3.87 13.28
CA LYS A 419 19.65 4.70 14.01
C LYS A 419 18.86 5.62 14.95
N PRO A 420 18.73 5.29 16.25
CA PRO A 420 17.92 6.07 17.19
C PRO A 420 18.35 7.55 17.29
N GLU A 421 19.63 7.84 17.05
CA GLU A 421 20.19 9.18 17.02
C GLU A 421 19.78 10.01 15.80
N LEU A 422 19.23 9.38 14.76
CA LEU A 422 18.77 10.03 13.52
C LEU A 422 17.25 10.16 13.44
N LEU A 423 16.51 9.69 14.44
CA LEU A 423 15.04 9.72 14.42
C LEU A 423 14.52 11.15 14.27
N GLN A 424 13.59 11.32 13.34
CA GLN A 424 12.78 12.52 13.22
C GLN A 424 11.53 12.32 14.07
N THR A 425 11.31 13.18 15.05
CA THR A 425 10.19 13.06 15.99
C THR A 425 9.35 14.33 15.92
N ILE A 426 8.07 14.14 15.64
CA ILE A 426 7.07 15.21 15.61
C ILE A 426 6.05 14.93 16.70
N ALA A 427 5.76 15.95 17.50
CA ALA A 427 4.68 15.95 18.48
C ALA A 427 3.72 17.10 18.16
N VAL A 428 2.43 16.79 17.98
CA VAL A 428 1.38 17.79 17.71
C VAL A 428 0.35 17.69 18.81
N GLY A 429 0.17 18.76 19.55
CA GLY A 429 -0.74 18.84 20.69
C GLY A 429 -0.48 20.09 21.51
N LYS A 430 -1.23 20.28 22.59
CA LYS A 430 -1.08 21.42 23.47
C LYS A 430 0.15 21.23 24.37
N SER A 431 1.01 22.26 24.43
CA SER A 431 2.10 22.29 25.43
C SER A 431 1.53 22.48 26.81
N GLU A 432 1.94 21.67 27.77
CA GLU A 432 1.76 22.02 29.18
C GLU A 432 2.82 23.02 29.57
N LYS A 433 2.38 24.15 30.10
CA LYS A 433 3.25 25.21 30.65
C LYS A 433 3.79 24.77 32.02
#